data_c126e5b1bfd7cb3828f0b950f1b08d11
#
_entry.id   c126e5b1bfd7cb3828f0b950f1b08d11
#
_cell.length_a   1.000
_cell.length_b   1.000
_cell.length_c   1.000
_cell.angle_alpha   90.00
_cell.angle_beta   90.00
_cell.angle_gamma   90.00
#
_symmetry.space_group_name_H-M   'P 1'
#
loop_
_entity.id
_entity.type
_entity.pdbx_description
1 polymer ?
#
loop_
_entity_poly.entity_id
_entity_poly.type
_entity_poly.pdbx_seq_one_letter_code
_entity_poly.pdbx_strand_id
1 'polypeptide(L)'
;RLLLRDDNADLRLTPIGYKLGLVKEKRFEIYSRKKDYFNKTMEFLSNYKIVPNESNNKKLIKVGTAPLRKPASLKELLRRTEIFYDDLSKFSKQSLEQEDRTLKSLIENEVKYEGYIERQNQSIEQISKLKETKIPNELNIDLIPGLSNELKQKLSRIQPETIGQASRISGITPAALSILMIYIKKEKASASLASKNL
;
A
#
# COMPACT_ATOMS: atom_id res chain seq x y z
N ARG A 1 -1.70 9.50 -2.45
CA ARG A 1 -1.77 9.73 -3.90
C ARG A 1 -1.33 8.51 -4.71
N LEU A 2 -0.27 7.78 -4.33
CA LEU A 2 0.24 6.61 -5.07
C LEU A 2 -0.75 5.43 -5.15
N LEU A 3 -1.62 5.26 -4.16
CA LEU A 3 -2.65 4.21 -4.14
C LEU A 3 -3.90 4.59 -4.95
N LEU A 4 -4.18 5.88 -5.10
CA LEU A 4 -5.39 6.41 -5.72
C LEU A 4 -5.01 7.17 -6.98
N ARG A 5 -4.50 6.44 -7.98
CA ARG A 5 -4.16 6.98 -9.30
C ARG A 5 -5.36 6.80 -10.24
N ASP A 6 -5.38 7.60 -11.30
CA ASP A 6 -6.35 7.49 -12.40
C ASP A 6 -6.15 6.21 -13.21
N ASP A 7 -4.89 5.82 -13.47
CA ASP A 7 -4.54 4.62 -14.22
C ASP A 7 -5.03 3.32 -13.54
N ASN A 8 -5.08 3.26 -12.21
CA ASN A 8 -5.55 2.09 -11.46
C ASN A 8 -7.02 2.18 -11.00
N ALA A 9 -7.71 3.27 -11.33
CA ALA A 9 -9.09 3.50 -10.89
C ALA A 9 -10.05 2.39 -11.39
N ASP A 10 -9.87 1.95 -12.62
CA ASP A 10 -10.66 0.86 -13.21
C ASP A 10 -10.52 -0.44 -12.40
N LEU A 11 -9.29 -0.83 -12.03
CA LEU A 11 -9.03 -2.05 -11.25
C LEU A 11 -9.64 -1.99 -9.84
N ARG A 12 -9.72 -0.79 -9.24
CA ARG A 12 -10.25 -0.61 -7.89
C ARG A 12 -11.76 -0.47 -7.83
N LEU A 13 -12.34 0.31 -8.75
CA LEU A 13 -13.72 0.78 -8.63
C LEU A 13 -14.72 -0.02 -9.46
N THR A 14 -14.32 -0.57 -10.62
CA THR A 14 -15.25 -1.30 -11.48
C THR A 14 -15.89 -2.52 -10.79
N PRO A 15 -15.16 -3.34 -9.99
CA PRO A 15 -15.80 -4.44 -9.26
C PRO A 15 -16.82 -3.98 -8.22
N ILE A 16 -16.56 -2.84 -7.58
CA ILE A 16 -17.48 -2.26 -6.59
C ILE A 16 -18.73 -1.74 -7.31
N GLY A 17 -18.53 -0.98 -8.40
CA GLY A 17 -19.64 -0.46 -9.22
C GLY A 17 -20.51 -1.57 -9.81
N TYR A 18 -19.91 -2.70 -10.20
CA TYR A 18 -20.67 -3.86 -10.68
C TYR A 18 -21.53 -4.47 -9.58
N LYS A 19 -20.96 -4.70 -8.38
CA LYS A 19 -21.70 -5.21 -7.21
C LYS A 19 -22.87 -4.31 -6.81
N LEU A 20 -22.75 -3.00 -7.02
CA LEU A 20 -23.79 -2.01 -6.72
C LEU A 20 -24.79 -1.81 -7.86
N GLY A 21 -24.65 -2.55 -8.99
CA GLY A 21 -25.52 -2.40 -10.16
C GLY A 21 -25.26 -1.13 -11.01
N LEU A 22 -24.18 -0.39 -10.73
CA LEU A 22 -23.81 0.84 -11.46
C LEU A 22 -23.04 0.55 -12.75
N VAL A 23 -22.41 -0.60 -12.84
CA VAL A 23 -21.64 -1.07 -13.99
C VAL A 23 -22.39 -2.21 -14.66
N LYS A 24 -22.67 -2.08 -15.97
CA LYS A 24 -23.35 -3.09 -16.77
C LYS A 24 -22.39 -4.24 -17.14
N GLU A 25 -22.96 -5.43 -17.45
CA GLU A 25 -22.25 -6.66 -17.79
C GLU A 25 -21.13 -6.45 -18.84
N LYS A 26 -21.49 -5.85 -19.98
CA LYS A 26 -20.54 -5.59 -21.07
C LYS A 26 -19.30 -4.81 -20.62
N ARG A 27 -19.46 -3.83 -19.72
CA ARG A 27 -18.32 -3.06 -19.18
C ARG A 27 -17.51 -3.89 -18.21
N PHE A 28 -18.17 -4.74 -17.42
CA PHE A 28 -17.51 -5.66 -16.50
C PHE A 28 -16.69 -6.74 -17.22
N GLU A 29 -17.18 -7.27 -18.36
CA GLU A 29 -16.40 -8.19 -19.20
C GLU A 29 -15.11 -7.55 -19.74
N ILE A 30 -15.17 -6.29 -20.18
CA ILE A 30 -13.98 -5.56 -20.64
C ILE A 30 -12.97 -5.42 -19.49
N TYR A 31 -13.46 -5.04 -18.32
CA TYR A 31 -12.64 -4.97 -17.11
C TYR A 31 -11.99 -6.33 -16.77
N SER A 32 -12.77 -7.42 -16.79
CA SER A 32 -12.29 -8.76 -16.45
C SER A 32 -11.15 -9.20 -17.37
N ARG A 33 -11.29 -8.97 -18.69
CA ARG A 33 -10.21 -9.25 -19.66
C ARG A 33 -8.95 -8.44 -19.39
N LYS A 34 -9.08 -7.14 -19.07
CA LYS A 34 -7.94 -6.29 -18.72
C LYS A 34 -7.26 -6.76 -17.44
N LYS A 35 -8.03 -7.11 -16.42
CA LYS A 35 -7.53 -7.62 -15.15
C LYS A 35 -6.79 -8.95 -15.33
N ASP A 36 -7.34 -9.86 -16.11
CA ASP A 36 -6.69 -11.15 -16.39
C ASP A 36 -5.36 -10.96 -17.13
N TYR A 37 -5.33 -10.07 -18.12
CA TYR A 37 -4.09 -9.74 -18.80
C TYR A 37 -3.07 -9.12 -17.84
N PHE A 38 -3.49 -8.16 -17.03
CA PHE A 38 -2.64 -7.54 -16.02
C PHE A 38 -2.02 -8.58 -15.07
N ASN A 39 -2.84 -9.47 -14.50
CA ASN A 39 -2.38 -10.49 -13.56
C ASN A 39 -1.40 -11.46 -14.22
N LYS A 40 -1.73 -12.00 -15.41
CA LYS A 40 -0.87 -12.91 -16.19
C LYS A 40 0.46 -12.25 -16.55
N THR A 41 0.44 -10.98 -16.93
CA THR A 41 1.65 -10.23 -17.25
C THR A 41 2.51 -10.02 -16.01
N MET A 42 1.95 -9.61 -14.88
CA MET A 42 2.69 -9.43 -13.64
C MET A 42 3.34 -10.72 -13.15
N GLU A 43 2.64 -11.85 -13.26
CA GLU A 43 3.17 -13.18 -12.96
C GLU A 43 4.31 -13.54 -13.91
N PHE A 44 4.11 -13.37 -15.22
CA PHE A 44 5.13 -13.63 -16.22
C PHE A 44 6.39 -12.79 -15.99
N LEU A 45 6.25 -11.47 -15.77
CA LEU A 45 7.36 -10.58 -15.49
C LEU A 45 8.15 -10.98 -14.24
N SER A 46 7.48 -11.53 -13.23
CA SER A 46 8.11 -11.98 -11.99
C SER A 46 8.89 -13.30 -12.19
N ASN A 47 8.37 -14.21 -13.00
CA ASN A 47 8.90 -15.56 -13.17
C ASN A 47 9.93 -15.66 -14.29
N TYR A 48 9.84 -14.85 -15.33
CA TYR A 48 10.76 -14.90 -16.46
C TYR A 48 12.10 -14.28 -16.11
N LYS A 49 13.14 -15.13 -16.04
CA LYS A 49 14.51 -14.70 -15.69
C LYS A 49 15.39 -14.54 -16.93
N ILE A 50 16.14 -13.46 -16.93
CA ILE A 50 17.17 -13.17 -17.93
C ILE A 50 18.52 -13.46 -17.32
N VAL A 51 19.32 -14.26 -18.03
CA VAL A 51 20.70 -14.56 -17.64
C VAL A 51 21.67 -13.50 -18.18
N PRO A 52 22.72 -13.18 -17.43
CA PRO A 52 23.78 -12.27 -17.86
C PRO A 52 24.64 -12.95 -18.92
N ASN A 53 24.37 -12.67 -20.18
CA ASN A 53 25.17 -13.09 -21.32
C ASN A 53 25.49 -11.88 -22.21
N GLU A 54 26.43 -12.04 -23.14
CA GLU A 54 26.88 -10.97 -24.00
C GLU A 54 25.75 -10.33 -24.82
N SER A 55 24.84 -11.16 -25.35
CA SER A 55 23.68 -10.70 -26.14
C SER A 55 22.75 -9.84 -25.32
N ASN A 56 22.34 -10.30 -24.12
CA ASN A 56 21.43 -9.56 -23.25
C ASN A 56 22.08 -8.29 -22.73
N ASN A 57 23.37 -8.33 -22.36
CA ASN A 57 24.08 -7.17 -21.87
C ASN A 57 24.29 -6.12 -22.96
N LYS A 58 24.55 -6.51 -24.21
CA LYS A 58 24.57 -5.58 -25.35
C LYS A 58 23.23 -4.89 -25.56
N LYS A 59 22.10 -5.64 -25.41
CA LYS A 59 20.76 -5.05 -25.50
C LYS A 59 20.50 -4.04 -24.37
N LEU A 60 20.91 -4.36 -23.14
CA LEU A 60 20.76 -3.46 -21.99
C LEU A 60 21.54 -2.16 -22.18
N ILE A 61 22.77 -2.25 -22.64
CA ILE A 61 23.60 -1.07 -22.93
C ILE A 61 22.95 -0.20 -24.02
N LYS A 62 22.38 -0.81 -25.07
CA LYS A 62 21.66 -0.08 -26.13
C LYS A 62 20.42 0.65 -25.62
N VAL A 63 19.75 0.14 -24.58
CA VAL A 63 18.62 0.80 -23.91
C VAL A 63 19.09 1.86 -22.90
N GLY A 64 20.40 1.98 -22.66
CA GLY A 64 20.98 2.99 -21.76
C GLY A 64 21.04 2.55 -20.30
N THR A 65 20.92 1.25 -20.01
CA THR A 65 20.95 0.74 -18.62
C THR A 65 22.18 -0.15 -18.37
N ALA A 66 22.54 -0.32 -17.10
CA ALA A 66 23.69 -1.12 -16.69
C ALA A 66 23.54 -2.61 -17.04
N PRO A 67 24.62 -3.30 -17.45
CA PRO A 67 24.60 -4.74 -17.73
C PRO A 67 24.28 -5.53 -16.47
N LEU A 68 23.73 -6.74 -16.67
CA LEU A 68 23.47 -7.69 -15.58
C LEU A 68 24.77 -8.38 -15.16
N ARG A 69 24.96 -8.53 -13.84
CA ARG A 69 26.01 -9.36 -13.24
C ARG A 69 25.48 -10.70 -12.73
N LYS A 70 24.18 -10.80 -12.47
CA LYS A 70 23.45 -11.99 -12.00
C LYS A 70 22.11 -12.10 -12.74
N PRO A 71 21.49 -13.28 -12.80
CA PRO A 71 20.15 -13.41 -13.36
C PRO A 71 19.16 -12.47 -12.66
N ALA A 72 18.30 -11.83 -13.45
CA ALA A 72 17.27 -10.94 -12.98
C ALA A 72 15.94 -11.24 -13.66
N SER A 73 14.82 -11.01 -13.00
CA SER A 73 13.50 -11.12 -13.61
C SER A 73 13.22 -9.92 -14.54
N LEU A 74 12.27 -10.10 -15.48
CA LEU A 74 11.78 -8.97 -16.29
C LEU A 74 11.21 -7.87 -15.42
N LYS A 75 10.57 -8.23 -14.31
CA LYS A 75 10.05 -7.30 -13.31
C LYS A 75 11.17 -6.46 -12.69
N GLU A 76 12.30 -7.10 -12.30
CA GLU A 76 13.47 -6.40 -11.78
C GLU A 76 14.10 -5.45 -12.81
N LEU A 77 14.06 -5.83 -14.09
CA LEU A 77 14.50 -4.92 -15.16
C LEU A 77 13.57 -3.73 -15.31
N LEU A 78 12.25 -3.96 -15.32
CA LEU A 78 11.25 -2.88 -15.45
C LEU A 78 11.28 -1.89 -14.29
N ARG A 79 11.81 -2.26 -13.12
CA ARG A 79 12.05 -1.32 -12.00
C ARG A 79 13.09 -0.26 -12.30
N ARG A 80 13.96 -0.48 -13.30
CA ARG A 80 14.97 0.51 -13.69
C ARG A 80 14.30 1.66 -14.41
N THR A 81 14.73 2.88 -14.13
CA THR A 81 14.15 4.12 -14.68
C THR A 81 14.25 4.20 -16.19
N GLU A 82 15.33 3.66 -16.76
CA GLU A 82 15.65 3.70 -18.19
C GLU A 82 14.89 2.63 -19.01
N ILE A 83 14.23 1.65 -18.35
CA ILE A 83 13.53 0.56 -19.03
C ILE A 83 12.03 0.84 -18.99
N PHE A 84 11.40 0.77 -20.15
CA PHE A 84 9.97 0.88 -20.35
C PHE A 84 9.35 -0.47 -20.71
N TYR A 85 8.03 -0.56 -20.60
CA TYR A 85 7.31 -1.81 -20.91
C TYR A 85 7.64 -2.36 -22.31
N ASP A 86 7.69 -1.50 -23.32
CA ASP A 86 7.96 -1.90 -24.71
C ASP A 86 9.38 -2.45 -24.92
N ASP A 87 10.33 -2.07 -24.06
CA ASP A 87 11.68 -2.62 -24.12
C ASP A 87 11.77 -4.09 -23.71
N LEU A 88 10.80 -4.58 -22.92
CA LEU A 88 10.80 -5.95 -22.41
C LEU A 88 10.70 -7.00 -23.52
N SER A 89 10.05 -6.67 -24.64
CA SER A 89 9.97 -7.53 -25.83
C SER A 89 11.35 -7.89 -26.41
N LYS A 90 12.36 -7.04 -26.21
CA LYS A 90 13.75 -7.27 -26.64
C LYS A 90 14.43 -8.42 -25.86
N PHE A 91 13.92 -8.74 -24.67
CA PHE A 91 14.50 -9.71 -23.74
C PHE A 91 13.68 -10.97 -23.59
N SER A 92 12.42 -10.97 -24.01
CA SER A 92 11.51 -12.11 -23.94
C SER A 92 11.32 -12.71 -25.31
N LYS A 93 11.21 -14.06 -25.38
CA LYS A 93 10.77 -14.78 -26.58
C LYS A 93 9.25 -14.82 -26.70
N GLN A 94 8.55 -14.60 -25.61
CA GLN A 94 7.09 -14.52 -25.57
C GLN A 94 6.64 -13.13 -25.96
N SER A 95 5.62 -13.04 -26.79
CA SER A 95 5.02 -11.76 -27.17
C SER A 95 4.44 -11.08 -25.93
N LEU A 96 4.91 -9.85 -25.67
CA LEU A 96 4.36 -8.92 -24.70
C LEU A 96 3.58 -7.81 -25.40
N GLU A 97 3.12 -8.10 -26.63
CA GLU A 97 2.37 -7.14 -27.42
C GLU A 97 1.05 -6.81 -26.73
N GLN A 98 0.90 -5.56 -26.47
CA GLN A 98 -0.31 -4.95 -25.93
C GLN A 98 -0.53 -3.62 -26.65
N GLU A 99 -1.68 -3.44 -27.26
CA GLU A 99 -2.04 -2.21 -27.95
C GLU A 99 -2.55 -1.13 -26.97
N ASP A 100 -3.15 -1.54 -25.86
CA ASP A 100 -3.68 -0.61 -24.86
C ASP A 100 -2.53 0.07 -24.07
N ARG A 101 -2.23 1.31 -24.46
CA ARG A 101 -1.20 2.13 -23.81
C ARG A 101 -1.48 2.38 -22.33
N THR A 102 -2.75 2.48 -21.94
CA THR A 102 -3.14 2.65 -20.53
C THR A 102 -2.76 1.44 -19.69
N LEU A 103 -2.93 0.24 -20.26
CA LEU A 103 -2.59 -0.99 -19.56
C LEU A 103 -1.06 -1.19 -19.45
N LYS A 104 -0.30 -0.81 -20.48
CA LYS A 104 1.18 -0.77 -20.42
C LYS A 104 1.65 0.17 -19.31
N SER A 105 1.15 1.39 -19.31
CA SER A 105 1.50 2.39 -18.29
C SER A 105 1.11 1.93 -16.88
N LEU A 106 -0.04 1.28 -16.73
CA LEU A 106 -0.48 0.72 -15.45
C LEU A 106 0.49 -0.34 -14.93
N ILE A 107 0.90 -1.31 -15.78
CA ILE A 107 1.86 -2.36 -15.40
C ILE A 107 3.20 -1.74 -15.04
N GLU A 108 3.68 -0.80 -15.83
CA GLU A 108 4.94 -0.10 -15.60
C GLU A 108 4.92 0.67 -14.26
N ASN A 109 3.88 1.45 -14.02
CA ASN A 109 3.72 2.22 -12.80
C ASN A 109 3.61 1.31 -11.57
N GLU A 110 2.87 0.19 -11.67
CA GLU A 110 2.72 -0.75 -10.57
C GLU A 110 4.06 -1.38 -10.18
N VAL A 111 4.89 -1.73 -11.17
CA VAL A 111 6.22 -2.30 -10.92
C VAL A 111 7.19 -1.25 -10.39
N LYS A 112 7.24 -0.06 -10.99
CA LYS A 112 8.17 1.01 -10.59
C LYS A 112 7.85 1.59 -9.21
N TYR A 113 6.58 1.67 -8.86
CA TYR A 113 6.14 2.23 -7.57
C TYR A 113 5.89 1.18 -6.49
N GLU A 114 6.07 -0.12 -6.77
CA GLU A 114 5.76 -1.23 -5.85
C GLU A 114 6.32 -1.01 -4.44
N GLY A 115 7.61 -0.71 -4.31
CA GLY A 115 8.22 -0.50 -2.99
C GLY A 115 7.72 0.73 -2.23
N TYR A 116 7.21 1.74 -2.93
CA TYR A 116 6.56 2.90 -2.30
C TYR A 116 5.14 2.56 -1.88
N ILE A 117 4.42 1.80 -2.71
CA ILE A 117 3.05 1.34 -2.43
C ILE A 117 3.05 0.42 -1.20
N GLU A 118 3.99 -0.52 -1.11
CA GLU A 118 4.14 -1.40 0.05
C GLU A 118 4.37 -0.62 1.34
N ARG A 119 5.30 0.34 1.34
CA ARG A 119 5.56 1.19 2.51
C ARG A 119 4.33 2.00 2.91
N GLN A 120 3.60 2.54 1.93
CA GLN A 120 2.37 3.27 2.20
C GLN A 120 1.28 2.36 2.78
N ASN A 121 1.11 1.15 2.25
CA ASN A 121 0.16 0.17 2.78
C ASN A 121 0.50 -0.22 4.22
N GLN A 122 1.76 -0.49 4.54
CA GLN A 122 2.22 -0.77 5.90
C GLN A 122 1.90 0.40 6.86
N SER A 123 2.14 1.64 6.42
CA SER A 123 1.82 2.83 7.21
C SER A 123 0.30 2.96 7.45
N ILE A 124 -0.51 2.71 6.42
CA ILE A 124 -1.99 2.74 6.54
C ILE A 124 -2.47 1.64 7.49
N GLU A 125 -1.92 0.44 7.38
CA GLU A 125 -2.28 -0.68 8.25
C GLU A 125 -1.92 -0.39 9.72
N GLN A 126 -0.73 0.17 9.96
CA GLN A 126 -0.34 0.59 11.31
C GLN A 126 -1.28 1.66 11.87
N ILE A 127 -1.62 2.69 11.08
CA ILE A 127 -2.57 3.72 11.48
C ILE A 127 -3.97 3.14 11.72
N SER A 128 -4.41 2.19 10.89
CA SER A 128 -5.71 1.53 11.07
C SER A 128 -5.75 0.73 12.37
N LYS A 129 -4.72 -0.10 12.62
CA LYS A 129 -4.60 -0.85 13.89
C LYS A 129 -4.59 0.07 15.11
N LEU A 130 -3.88 1.21 15.01
CA LEU A 130 -3.87 2.20 16.08
C LEU A 130 -5.24 2.84 16.30
N LYS A 131 -5.98 3.14 15.23
CA LYS A 131 -7.32 3.71 15.31
C LYS A 131 -8.33 2.79 16.03
N GLU A 132 -8.19 1.49 15.87
CA GLU A 132 -9.03 0.47 16.51
C GLU A 132 -8.63 0.20 17.98
N THR A 133 -7.51 0.77 18.44
CA THR A 133 -7.06 0.60 19.81
C THR A 133 -8.10 1.16 20.78
N LYS A 134 -8.69 0.29 21.60
CA LYS A 134 -9.65 0.67 22.64
C LYS A 134 -8.97 1.47 23.74
N ILE A 135 -9.63 2.51 24.19
CA ILE A 135 -9.26 3.30 25.37
C ILE A 135 -9.97 2.66 26.57
N PRO A 136 -9.22 2.16 27.59
CA PRO A 136 -9.84 1.60 28.79
C PRO A 136 -10.71 2.65 29.50
N ASN A 137 -11.88 2.27 29.96
CA ASN A 137 -12.79 3.17 30.70
C ASN A 137 -12.17 3.64 32.03
N GLU A 138 -11.32 2.80 32.62
CA GLU A 138 -10.60 3.10 33.86
C GLU A 138 -9.42 4.05 33.69
N LEU A 139 -9.07 4.40 32.44
CA LEU A 139 -7.94 5.29 32.17
C LEU A 139 -8.22 6.70 32.70
N ASN A 140 -7.53 7.09 33.76
CA ASN A 140 -7.64 8.44 34.30
C ASN A 140 -6.89 9.44 33.42
N ILE A 141 -7.67 10.12 32.55
CA ILE A 141 -7.14 11.08 31.57
C ILE A 141 -6.48 12.29 32.27
N ASP A 142 -6.94 12.67 33.44
CA ASP A 142 -6.42 13.83 34.18
C ASP A 142 -4.99 13.63 34.70
N LEU A 143 -4.61 12.35 34.91
CA LEU A 143 -3.26 11.98 35.35
C LEU A 143 -2.26 11.88 34.21
N ILE A 144 -2.68 12.02 32.95
CA ILE A 144 -1.77 11.90 31.81
C ILE A 144 -1.00 13.21 31.63
N PRO A 145 0.34 13.24 31.87
CA PRO A 145 1.15 14.42 31.62
C PRO A 145 1.31 14.67 30.12
N GLY A 146 1.48 15.95 29.75
CA GLY A 146 1.67 16.34 28.34
C GLY A 146 0.38 16.53 27.54
N LEU A 147 -0.80 16.28 28.12
CA LEU A 147 -2.09 16.70 27.57
C LEU A 147 -2.47 18.08 28.12
N SER A 148 -2.93 19.00 27.25
CA SER A 148 -3.45 20.26 27.68
C SER A 148 -4.75 20.10 28.47
N ASN A 149 -5.05 21.04 29.41
CA ASN A 149 -6.26 20.99 30.22
C ASN A 149 -7.52 21.00 29.34
N GLU A 150 -7.53 21.76 28.24
CA GLU A 150 -8.64 21.79 27.30
C GLU A 150 -8.87 20.39 26.68
N LEU A 151 -7.79 19.72 26.33
CA LEU A 151 -7.88 18.39 25.72
C LEU A 151 -8.34 17.32 26.73
N LYS A 152 -7.86 17.38 27.98
CA LYS A 152 -8.33 16.53 29.07
C LYS A 152 -9.85 16.71 29.29
N GLN A 153 -10.34 17.93 29.37
CA GLN A 153 -11.77 18.22 29.49
C GLN A 153 -12.59 17.68 28.30
N LYS A 154 -12.10 17.85 27.06
CA LYS A 154 -12.77 17.31 25.87
C LYS A 154 -12.82 15.78 25.89
N LEU A 155 -11.72 15.13 26.21
CA LEU A 155 -11.65 13.65 26.28
C LEU A 155 -12.57 13.10 27.39
N SER A 156 -12.58 13.73 28.57
CA SER A 156 -13.45 13.33 29.69
C SER A 156 -14.93 13.56 29.38
N ARG A 157 -15.28 14.60 28.60
CA ARG A 157 -16.67 14.88 28.20
C ARG A 157 -17.15 13.94 27.08
N ILE A 158 -16.31 13.66 26.08
CA ILE A 158 -16.68 12.89 24.88
C ILE A 158 -16.55 11.39 25.12
N GLN A 159 -15.62 10.98 26.00
CA GLN A 159 -15.32 9.58 26.35
C GLN A 159 -15.16 8.68 25.12
N PRO A 160 -14.19 8.98 24.25
CA PRO A 160 -14.01 8.18 23.05
C PRO A 160 -13.59 6.75 23.40
N GLU A 161 -14.25 5.75 22.81
CA GLU A 161 -13.98 4.33 23.06
C GLU A 161 -12.67 3.87 22.38
N THR A 162 -12.23 4.56 21.31
CA THR A 162 -11.04 4.20 20.53
C THR A 162 -10.17 5.40 20.24
N ILE A 163 -8.89 5.14 19.97
CA ILE A 163 -7.95 6.16 19.48
C ILE A 163 -8.45 6.80 18.17
N GLY A 164 -9.13 6.02 17.32
CA GLY A 164 -9.73 6.55 16.10
C GLY A 164 -10.87 7.54 16.35
N GLN A 165 -11.69 7.34 17.38
CA GLN A 165 -12.69 8.31 17.80
C GLN A 165 -12.01 9.54 18.43
N ALA A 166 -11.04 9.32 19.32
CA ALA A 166 -10.24 10.41 19.90
C ALA A 166 -9.61 11.30 18.83
N SER A 167 -9.05 10.72 17.76
CA SER A 167 -8.38 11.47 16.68
C SER A 167 -9.28 12.46 15.92
N ARG A 168 -10.59 12.33 16.04
CA ARG A 168 -11.60 13.20 15.40
C ARG A 168 -12.02 14.37 16.27
N ILE A 169 -11.57 14.40 17.53
CA ILE A 169 -11.90 15.50 18.46
C ILE A 169 -11.11 16.74 18.05
N SER A 170 -11.82 17.86 17.89
CA SER A 170 -11.21 19.14 17.53
C SER A 170 -10.15 19.59 18.55
N GLY A 171 -8.95 19.90 18.06
CA GLY A 171 -7.80 20.32 18.89
C GLY A 171 -6.87 19.17 19.28
N ILE A 172 -7.17 17.91 18.95
CA ILE A 172 -6.24 16.80 19.12
C ILE A 172 -5.11 16.87 18.09
N THR A 173 -3.88 16.80 18.59
CA THR A 173 -2.67 16.74 17.75
C THR A 173 -2.14 15.31 17.67
N PRO A 174 -1.33 14.96 16.63
CA PRO A 174 -0.65 13.66 16.55
C PRO A 174 0.22 13.36 17.79
N ALA A 175 0.84 14.41 18.39
CA ALA A 175 1.63 14.26 19.61
C ALA A 175 0.75 13.83 20.81
N ALA A 176 -0.42 14.46 20.96
CA ALA A 176 -1.36 14.10 22.03
C ALA A 176 -1.88 12.66 21.89
N LEU A 177 -2.17 12.22 20.65
CA LEU A 177 -2.54 10.81 20.39
C LEU A 177 -1.41 9.84 20.73
N SER A 178 -0.16 10.20 20.43
CA SER A 178 1.00 9.38 20.79
C SER A 178 1.16 9.22 22.28
N ILE A 179 0.98 10.31 23.06
CA ILE A 179 0.98 10.30 24.52
C ILE A 179 -0.13 9.36 25.03
N LEU A 180 -1.34 9.53 24.56
CA LEU A 180 -2.48 8.69 24.94
C LEU A 180 -2.22 7.20 24.67
N MET A 181 -1.64 6.86 23.52
CA MET A 181 -1.28 5.49 23.17
C MET A 181 -0.22 4.89 24.11
N ILE A 182 0.78 5.67 24.50
CA ILE A 182 1.82 5.23 25.46
C ILE A 182 1.17 4.87 26.80
N TYR A 183 0.26 5.72 27.29
CA TYR A 183 -0.44 5.47 28.56
C TYR A 183 -1.36 4.27 28.50
N ILE A 184 -2.12 4.09 27.42
CA ILE A 184 -2.95 2.88 27.20
C ILE A 184 -2.10 1.61 27.23
N LYS A 185 -0.91 1.63 26.57
CA LYS A 185 0.00 0.49 26.60
C LYS A 185 0.54 0.19 27.99
N LYS A 186 0.88 1.23 28.77
CA LYS A 186 1.35 1.10 30.14
C LYS A 186 0.28 0.48 31.05
N GLU A 187 -0.96 0.97 30.97
CA GLU A 187 -2.08 0.42 31.73
C GLU A 187 -2.34 -1.05 31.40
N LYS A 188 -2.36 -1.42 30.11
CA LYS A 188 -2.52 -2.82 29.70
C LYS A 188 -1.39 -3.72 30.21
N ALA A 189 -0.15 -3.23 30.25
CA ALA A 189 0.99 -3.97 30.80
C ALA A 189 0.84 -4.15 32.31
N SER A 190 0.43 -3.12 33.04
CA SER A 190 0.20 -3.17 34.49
C SER A 190 -0.92 -4.14 34.87
N ALA A 191 -2.05 -4.11 34.12
CA ALA A 191 -3.16 -5.04 34.32
C ALA A 191 -2.77 -6.50 34.01
N SER A 192 -1.94 -6.74 32.97
CA SER A 192 -1.43 -8.07 32.63
C SER A 192 -0.47 -8.64 33.71
N LEU A 193 0.29 -7.80 34.38
CA LEU A 193 1.18 -8.21 35.48
C LEU A 193 0.37 -8.52 36.76
N ALA A 194 -0.66 -7.76 37.05
CA ALA A 194 -1.56 -8.00 38.18
C ALA A 194 -2.32 -9.33 38.05
N SER A 195 -2.75 -9.68 36.82
CA SER A 195 -3.46 -10.95 36.56
C SER A 195 -2.57 -12.21 36.54
N LYS A 196 -1.24 -12.08 36.52
CA LYS A 196 -0.29 -13.21 36.60
C LYS A 196 0.17 -13.51 38.02
N ASN A 197 -0.13 -12.65 38.97
CA ASN A 197 0.26 -12.79 40.39
C ASN A 197 -0.93 -13.22 41.27
N LEU A 198 -2.04 -13.61 40.70
CA LEU A 198 -3.22 -14.25 41.29
C LEU A 198 -3.34 -15.71 40.82
#